data_e919d5f5f3749c3577c5692729bc2212
#
_entry.id   e919d5f5f3749c3577c5692729bc2212
#
_cell.length_a   1.000
_cell.length_b   1.000
_cell.length_c   1.000
_cell.angle_alpha   90.00
_cell.angle_beta   90.00
_cell.angle_gamma   90.00
#
_symmetry.space_group_name_H-M   'P 1'
#
loop_
_entity.id
_entity.type
_entity.pdbx_description
1 polymer ?
#
loop_
_entity_poly.entity_id
_entity_poly.type
_entity_poly.pdbx_seq_one_letter_code
_entity_poly.pdbx_strand_id
1 'polypeptide(L)'
;VSLGDLRRAITALQVSASLDSHVTRSLIYETTATAPPEELHGYLLACKEDGFHPARRRLRGILDQFGLAGTDLVNQLHRALYDAEFLSEIQKLELTEMMAEIDFRLVEGGGEALQLDSMTASICSRLS
;
A
#
# COMPACT_ATOMS: atom_id res chain seq x y z
N VAL A 1 -4.81 -6.48 -19.75
CA VAL A 1 -4.05 -5.23 -19.85
C VAL A 1 -4.50 -4.50 -21.10
N SER A 2 -4.91 -3.27 -20.94
CA SER A 2 -5.37 -2.45 -22.05
C SER A 2 -4.20 -1.77 -22.76
N LEU A 3 -4.45 -1.33 -23.99
CA LEU A 3 -3.46 -0.55 -24.75
C LEU A 3 -3.12 0.76 -24.02
N GLY A 4 -4.08 1.34 -23.29
CA GLY A 4 -3.85 2.55 -22.52
C GLY A 4 -2.83 2.34 -21.40
N ASP A 5 -2.87 1.21 -20.72
CA ASP A 5 -1.92 0.89 -19.66
C ASP A 5 -0.52 0.70 -20.22
N LEU A 6 -0.39 0.05 -21.38
CA LEU A 6 0.90 -0.14 -22.04
C LEU A 6 1.51 1.19 -22.48
N ARG A 7 0.72 2.06 -23.08
CA ARG A 7 1.19 3.39 -23.49
C ARG A 7 1.66 4.21 -22.29
N ARG A 8 0.93 4.14 -21.20
CA ARG A 8 1.25 4.84 -19.96
C ARG A 8 2.59 4.39 -19.40
N ALA A 9 2.85 3.08 -19.39
CA ALA A 9 4.12 2.54 -18.92
C ALA A 9 5.29 2.96 -19.83
N ILE A 10 5.10 2.94 -21.13
CA ILE A 10 6.12 3.36 -22.09
C ILE A 10 6.45 4.84 -21.93
N THR A 11 5.43 5.68 -21.77
CA THR A 11 5.62 7.12 -21.58
C THR A 11 6.38 7.39 -20.28
N ALA A 12 6.06 6.69 -19.20
CA ALA A 12 6.77 6.83 -17.92
C ALA A 12 8.25 6.49 -18.08
N LEU A 13 8.56 5.41 -18.79
CA LEU A 13 9.95 5.00 -19.03
C LEU A 13 10.71 6.01 -19.86
N GLN A 14 10.08 6.58 -20.87
CA GLN A 14 10.71 7.61 -21.72
C GLN A 14 11.03 8.87 -20.94
N VAL A 15 10.11 9.33 -20.10
CA VAL A 15 10.34 10.48 -19.24
C VAL A 15 11.43 10.18 -18.23
N SER A 16 11.41 8.98 -17.67
CA SER A 16 12.39 8.54 -16.67
C SER A 16 13.82 8.59 -17.17
N ALA A 17 14.04 8.33 -18.45
CA ALA A 17 15.38 8.33 -19.03
C ALA A 17 16.08 9.68 -18.93
N SER A 18 15.33 10.77 -18.74
CA SER A 18 15.89 12.13 -18.67
C SER A 18 16.03 12.67 -17.25
N LEU A 19 15.65 11.89 -16.23
CA LEU A 19 15.66 12.31 -14.81
C LEU A 19 16.69 11.50 -14.03
N ASP A 20 17.04 11.98 -12.83
CA ASP A 20 17.90 11.20 -11.94
C ASP A 20 17.14 9.94 -11.45
N SER A 21 17.90 8.93 -11.00
CA SER A 21 17.34 7.62 -10.69
C SER A 21 16.28 7.64 -9.60
N HIS A 22 16.39 8.52 -8.62
CA HIS A 22 15.43 8.60 -7.51
C HIS A 22 14.08 9.15 -7.99
N VAL A 23 14.12 10.28 -8.70
CA VAL A 23 12.91 10.91 -9.24
C VAL A 23 12.26 10.00 -10.28
N THR A 24 13.08 9.35 -11.12
CA THR A 24 12.65 8.39 -12.12
C THR A 24 11.84 7.25 -11.51
N ARG A 25 12.34 6.65 -10.43
CA ARG A 25 11.68 5.54 -9.75
C ARG A 25 10.34 5.98 -9.17
N SER A 26 10.32 7.12 -8.49
CA SER A 26 9.09 7.67 -7.91
C SER A 26 8.04 7.93 -8.99
N LEU A 27 8.45 8.52 -10.11
CA LEU A 27 7.55 8.83 -11.21
C LEU A 27 6.92 7.56 -11.80
N ILE A 28 7.70 6.49 -11.96
CA ILE A 28 7.18 5.22 -12.46
C ILE A 28 6.11 4.66 -11.54
N TYR A 29 6.34 4.65 -10.23
CA TYR A 29 5.35 4.16 -9.27
C TYR A 29 4.07 4.98 -9.32
N GLU A 30 4.17 6.31 -9.32
CA GLU A 30 2.99 7.18 -9.40
C GLU A 30 2.20 6.98 -10.69
N THR A 31 2.90 6.83 -11.80
CA THR A 31 2.26 6.66 -13.12
C THR A 31 1.56 5.31 -13.24
N THR A 32 2.07 4.27 -12.60
CA THR A 32 1.50 2.92 -12.70
C THR A 32 0.51 2.59 -11.58
N ALA A 33 0.18 3.57 -10.73
CA ALA A 33 -0.71 3.38 -9.58
C ALA A 33 -0.24 2.23 -8.68
N THR A 34 1.06 2.23 -8.38
CA THR A 34 1.71 1.22 -7.54
C THR A 34 2.54 1.95 -6.49
N ALA A 35 2.47 1.51 -5.25
CA ALA A 35 3.29 2.07 -4.19
C ALA A 35 4.60 1.30 -4.07
N PRO A 36 5.73 2.00 -3.85
CA PRO A 36 7.00 1.31 -3.57
C PRO A 36 6.88 0.47 -2.30
N PRO A 37 7.53 -0.69 -2.24
CA PRO A 37 7.49 -1.52 -1.03
C PRO A 37 7.93 -0.79 0.24
N GLU A 38 8.87 0.15 0.12
CA GLU A 38 9.36 0.94 1.26
C GLU A 38 8.26 1.78 1.90
N GLU A 39 7.34 2.30 1.10
CA GLU A 39 6.21 3.07 1.60
C GLU A 39 5.27 2.19 2.41
N LEU A 40 5.01 1.00 1.91
CA LEU A 40 4.13 0.04 2.57
C LEU A 40 4.75 -0.48 3.86
N HIS A 41 6.05 -0.78 3.85
CA HIS A 41 6.78 -1.16 5.05
C HIS A 41 6.79 -0.03 6.07
N GLY A 42 6.93 1.22 5.62
CA GLY A 42 6.88 2.38 6.48
C GLY A 42 5.53 2.54 7.18
N TYR A 43 4.45 2.25 6.47
CA TYR A 43 3.12 2.24 7.08
C TYR A 43 3.01 1.15 8.17
N LEU A 44 3.47 -0.05 7.88
CA LEU A 44 3.45 -1.14 8.86
C LEU A 44 4.29 -0.81 10.09
N LEU A 45 5.46 -0.21 9.90
CA LEU A 45 6.30 0.24 11.00
C LEU A 45 5.62 1.32 11.82
N ALA A 46 4.93 2.25 11.17
CA ALA A 46 4.18 3.28 11.88
C ALA A 46 3.08 2.65 12.75
N CYS A 47 2.40 1.63 12.25
CA CYS A 47 1.42 0.89 13.05
C CYS A 47 2.05 0.26 14.29
N LYS A 48 3.26 -0.26 14.14
CA LYS A 48 3.96 -0.94 15.23
C LYS A 48 4.53 0.04 16.26
N GLU A 49 5.11 1.14 15.81
CA GLU A 49 5.91 2.02 16.65
C GLU A 49 5.25 3.36 16.99
N ASP A 50 4.49 3.93 16.07
CA ASP A 50 3.97 5.28 16.20
C ASP A 50 2.49 5.37 16.57
N GLY A 51 1.74 4.31 16.36
CA GLY A 51 0.33 4.23 16.71
C GLY A 51 -0.62 4.57 15.57
N PHE A 52 -1.91 4.59 15.88
CA PHE A 52 -2.98 4.67 14.90
C PHE A 52 -2.97 5.97 14.08
N HIS A 53 -2.91 7.12 14.74
CA HIS A 53 -3.05 8.38 14.01
C HIS A 53 -1.91 8.64 13.01
N PRO A 54 -0.62 8.46 13.39
CA PRO A 54 0.46 8.57 12.40
C PRO A 54 0.35 7.54 11.28
N ALA A 55 0.00 6.30 11.59
CA ALA A 55 -0.15 5.25 10.60
C ALA A 55 -1.28 5.58 9.63
N ARG A 56 -2.41 6.08 10.13
CA ARG A 56 -3.55 6.49 9.31
C ARG A 56 -3.17 7.60 8.34
N ARG A 57 -2.46 8.61 8.84
CA ARG A 57 -2.01 9.72 7.98
C ARG A 57 -1.07 9.23 6.89
N ARG A 58 -0.17 8.32 7.23
CA ARG A 58 0.76 7.75 6.25
C ARG A 58 0.01 6.98 5.17
N LEU A 59 -0.98 6.19 5.56
CA LEU A 59 -1.81 5.44 4.62
C LEU A 59 -2.53 6.36 3.64
N ARG A 60 -3.14 7.43 4.15
CA ARG A 60 -3.81 8.43 3.31
C ARG A 60 -2.85 9.07 2.32
N GLY A 61 -1.64 9.39 2.79
CA GLY A 61 -0.60 9.94 1.92
C GLY A 61 -0.22 9.00 0.79
N ILE A 62 -0.11 7.70 1.08
CA ILE A 62 0.21 6.68 0.07
C ILE A 62 -0.92 6.58 -0.96
N LEU A 63 -2.16 6.52 -0.52
CA LEU A 63 -3.31 6.46 -1.42
C LEU A 63 -3.35 7.67 -2.37
N ASP A 64 -3.14 8.86 -1.81
CA ASP A 64 -3.20 10.10 -2.59
C ASP A 64 -2.01 10.23 -3.53
N GLN A 65 -0.82 9.96 -3.04
CA GLN A 65 0.40 10.12 -3.85
C GLN A 65 0.44 9.18 -5.04
N PHE A 66 0.07 7.92 -4.84
CA PHE A 66 0.18 6.91 -5.88
C PHE A 66 -1.14 6.60 -6.58
N GLY A 67 -2.21 7.30 -6.23
CA GLY A 67 -3.49 7.15 -6.89
C GLY A 67 -4.12 5.78 -6.73
N LEU A 68 -4.03 5.21 -5.52
CA LEU A 68 -4.51 3.86 -5.26
C LEU A 68 -5.95 3.83 -4.79
N ALA A 69 -6.72 2.86 -5.28
CA ALA A 69 -7.98 2.48 -4.67
C ALA A 69 -7.68 1.61 -3.43
N GLY A 70 -8.65 1.50 -2.53
CA GLY A 70 -8.46 0.70 -1.32
C GLY A 70 -8.10 -0.75 -1.58
N THR A 71 -8.74 -1.37 -2.59
CA THR A 71 -8.46 -2.76 -2.96
C THR A 71 -7.05 -2.93 -3.49
N ASP A 72 -6.55 -1.96 -4.27
CA ASP A 72 -5.17 -1.97 -4.76
C ASP A 72 -4.18 -1.93 -3.61
N LEU A 73 -4.44 -1.04 -2.64
CA LEU A 73 -3.59 -0.91 -1.48
C LEU A 73 -3.53 -2.20 -0.67
N VAL A 74 -4.69 -2.81 -0.39
CA VAL A 74 -4.74 -4.04 0.41
C VAL A 74 -3.97 -5.15 -0.27
N ASN A 75 -4.13 -5.31 -1.58
CA ASN A 75 -3.42 -6.34 -2.32
C ASN A 75 -1.91 -6.12 -2.36
N GLN A 76 -1.48 -4.86 -2.53
CA GLN A 76 -0.06 -4.53 -2.52
C GLN A 76 0.54 -4.70 -1.12
N LEU A 77 -0.20 -4.29 -0.09
CA LEU A 77 0.24 -4.44 1.30
C LEU A 77 0.38 -5.92 1.67
N HIS A 78 -0.54 -6.76 1.22
CA HIS A 78 -0.45 -8.20 1.43
C HIS A 78 0.87 -8.75 0.88
N ARG A 79 1.23 -8.37 -0.33
CA ARG A 79 2.49 -8.81 -0.93
C ARG A 79 3.70 -8.29 -0.15
N ALA A 80 3.62 -7.06 0.36
CA ALA A 80 4.70 -6.46 1.13
C ALA A 80 4.92 -7.12 2.49
N LEU A 81 3.90 -7.80 3.04
CA LEU A 81 4.04 -8.52 4.32
C LEU A 81 5.15 -9.56 4.29
N TYR A 82 5.28 -10.27 3.16
CA TYR A 82 6.25 -11.36 3.06
C TYR A 82 7.69 -10.90 3.21
N ASP A 83 7.98 -9.66 2.83
CA ASP A 83 9.32 -9.09 2.90
C ASP A 83 9.56 -8.25 4.16
N ALA A 84 8.58 -8.16 5.04
CA ALA A 84 8.69 -7.35 6.25
C ALA A 84 9.41 -8.14 7.35
N GLU A 85 10.72 -7.95 7.44
CA GLU A 85 11.56 -8.69 8.38
C GLU A 85 11.26 -8.38 9.84
N PHE A 86 10.66 -7.21 10.12
CA PHE A 86 10.31 -6.82 11.48
C PHE A 86 9.03 -7.48 11.99
N LEU A 87 8.36 -8.29 11.18
CA LEU A 87 7.15 -9.03 11.57
C LEU A 87 7.49 -10.50 11.79
N SER A 88 6.91 -11.08 12.84
CA SER A 88 7.03 -12.52 13.06
C SER A 88 6.15 -13.29 12.09
N GLU A 89 6.39 -14.58 11.97
CA GLU A 89 5.57 -15.44 11.11
C GLU A 89 4.11 -15.43 11.53
N ILE A 90 3.85 -15.50 12.84
CA ILE A 90 2.49 -15.47 13.38
C ILE A 90 1.80 -14.14 13.04
N GLN A 91 2.53 -13.03 13.18
CA GLN A 91 1.98 -11.73 12.82
C GLN A 91 1.61 -11.65 11.34
N LYS A 92 2.46 -12.17 10.47
CA LYS A 92 2.16 -12.21 9.02
C LYS A 92 0.91 -13.02 8.73
N LEU A 93 0.74 -14.16 9.38
CA LEU A 93 -0.43 -15.00 9.20
C LEU A 93 -1.71 -14.30 9.68
N GLU A 94 -1.68 -13.69 10.85
CA GLU A 94 -2.83 -12.96 11.38
C GLU A 94 -3.22 -11.78 10.49
N LEU A 95 -2.22 -11.03 10.02
CA LEU A 95 -2.47 -9.90 9.15
C LEU A 95 -3.02 -10.33 7.79
N THR A 96 -2.55 -11.45 7.26
CA THR A 96 -3.06 -12.00 6.00
C THR A 96 -4.54 -12.33 6.11
N GLU A 97 -4.96 -12.99 7.19
CA GLU A 97 -6.37 -13.32 7.41
C GLU A 97 -7.22 -12.05 7.52
N MET A 98 -6.74 -11.08 8.27
CA MET A 98 -7.46 -9.81 8.44
C MET A 98 -7.57 -9.05 7.12
N MET A 99 -6.52 -9.03 6.32
CA MET A 99 -6.53 -8.34 5.03
C MET A 99 -7.47 -8.97 4.03
N ALA A 100 -7.59 -10.30 4.04
CA ALA A 100 -8.55 -11.00 3.20
C ALA A 100 -9.99 -10.56 3.53
N GLU A 101 -10.30 -10.40 4.81
CA GLU A 101 -11.60 -9.92 5.26
C GLU A 101 -11.86 -8.48 4.80
N ILE A 102 -10.87 -7.62 4.93
CA ILE A 102 -10.98 -6.21 4.49
C ILE A 102 -11.20 -6.15 2.98
N ASP A 103 -10.43 -6.91 2.20
CA ASP A 103 -10.58 -6.96 0.75
C ASP A 103 -12.00 -7.39 0.35
N PHE A 104 -12.51 -8.43 1.00
CA PHE A 104 -13.87 -8.91 0.75
C PHE A 104 -14.90 -7.82 1.01
N ARG A 105 -14.79 -7.12 2.13
CA ARG A 105 -15.73 -6.03 2.49
C ARG A 105 -15.66 -4.87 1.50
N LEU A 106 -14.47 -4.54 1.02
CA LEU A 106 -14.30 -3.49 0.03
C LEU A 106 -14.96 -3.85 -1.30
N VAL A 107 -14.79 -5.09 -1.73
CA VAL A 107 -15.40 -5.59 -2.97
C VAL A 107 -16.93 -5.63 -2.85
N GLU A 108 -17.46 -5.99 -1.68
CA GLU A 108 -18.89 -6.06 -1.42
C GLU A 108 -19.54 -4.67 -1.24
N GLY A 109 -18.76 -3.60 -1.30
CA GLY A 109 -19.29 -2.24 -1.24
C GLY A 109 -19.20 -1.57 0.12
N GLY A 110 -18.40 -2.10 1.04
CA GLY A 110 -18.12 -1.42 2.30
C GLY A 110 -17.43 -0.09 2.07
N GLY A 111 -17.69 0.92 2.92
CA GLY A 111 -17.07 2.23 2.79
C GLY A 111 -15.56 2.15 2.86
N GLU A 112 -14.88 2.63 1.83
CA GLU A 112 -13.44 2.53 1.71
C GLU A 112 -12.71 3.15 2.91
N ALA A 113 -13.05 4.37 3.27
CA ALA A 113 -12.39 5.07 4.37
C ALA A 113 -12.54 4.31 5.68
N LEU A 114 -13.75 3.84 5.98
CA LEU A 114 -14.02 3.10 7.22
C LEU A 114 -13.28 1.77 7.24
N GLN A 115 -13.29 1.03 6.15
CA GLN A 115 -12.61 -0.26 6.08
C GLN A 115 -11.10 -0.12 6.24
N LEU A 116 -10.50 0.89 5.62
CA LEU A 116 -9.06 1.13 5.73
C LEU A 116 -8.68 1.63 7.13
N ASP A 117 -9.52 2.43 7.75
CA ASP A 117 -9.29 2.85 9.14
C ASP A 117 -9.41 1.65 10.09
N SER A 118 -10.37 0.78 9.85
CA SER A 118 -10.53 -0.47 10.62
C SER A 118 -9.31 -1.37 10.46
N MET A 119 -8.81 -1.48 9.24
CA MET A 119 -7.57 -2.23 8.98
C MET A 119 -6.40 -1.66 9.77
N THR A 120 -6.21 -0.35 9.73
CA THR A 120 -5.14 0.31 10.46
C THR A 120 -5.25 0.07 11.96
N ALA A 121 -6.46 0.20 12.52
CA ALA A 121 -6.69 -0.06 13.94
C ALA A 121 -6.36 -1.50 14.32
N SER A 122 -6.75 -2.46 13.47
CA SER A 122 -6.48 -3.87 13.69
C SER A 122 -4.99 -4.18 13.64
N ILE A 123 -4.28 -3.62 12.66
CA ILE A 123 -2.82 -3.81 12.55
C ILE A 123 -2.12 -3.23 13.77
N CYS A 124 -2.46 -2.01 14.16
CA CYS A 124 -1.85 -1.39 15.35
C CYS A 124 -2.07 -2.23 16.60
N SER A 125 -3.28 -2.75 16.77
CA SER A 125 -3.62 -3.60 17.92
C SER A 125 -2.79 -4.89 17.94
N ARG A 126 -2.55 -5.49 16.79
CA ARG A 126 -1.82 -6.76 16.69
C ARG A 126 -0.30 -6.58 16.78
N LEU A 127 0.23 -5.43 16.39
CA LEU A 127 1.67 -5.19 16.37
C LEU A 127 2.21 -4.48 17.60
N SER A 128 1.35 -3.82 18.36
CA SER A 128 1.81 -3.10 19.55
C SER A 128 2.04 -4.01 20.75
#